data_c4c6b2d4ca5a8e1be4cd825e64283306
#
_entry.id   c4c6b2d4ca5a8e1be4cd825e64283306
#
_cell.length_a   1.000
_cell.length_b   1.000
_cell.length_c   1.000
_cell.angle_alpha   90.00
_cell.angle_beta   90.00
_cell.angle_gamma   90.00
#
_symmetry.space_group_name_H-M   'P 1'
#
loop_
_entity.id
_entity.type
_entity.pdbx_description
1 polymer ?
#
loop_
_entity_poly.entity_id
_entity_poly.type
_entity_poly.pdbx_seq_one_letter_code
_entity_poly.pdbx_strand_id
1 'polypeptide(L)'
;MNEYERQRRISENTKKLYPPGTRIELISMKEPYAPVPTGTRGTVKFVYSMGTIFPEWDNSRSLGVVPGEDSFRKLTQEEIETENQSESQVDDEVPDENSGITMRM
;
A
#
# COMPACT_ATOMS: atom_id res chain seq x y z
N MET A 1 -25.80 -20.11 6.95
CA MET A 1 -24.68 -19.40 7.56
C MET A 1 -25.17 -18.09 8.14
N ASN A 2 -24.84 -17.82 9.38
CA ASN A 2 -25.32 -16.57 10.00
C ASN A 2 -24.38 -15.43 9.64
N GLU A 3 -24.80 -14.23 10.02
CA GLU A 3 -24.06 -13.01 9.66
C GLU A 3 -22.65 -13.00 10.26
N TYR A 4 -22.54 -13.48 11.50
CA TYR A 4 -21.23 -13.51 12.16
C TYR A 4 -20.24 -14.39 11.41
N GLU A 5 -20.67 -15.58 10.99
CA GLU A 5 -19.81 -16.51 10.28
C GLU A 5 -19.43 -15.96 8.91
N ARG A 6 -20.36 -15.28 8.25
CA ARG A 6 -20.07 -14.69 6.96
C ARG A 6 -19.04 -13.58 7.07
N GLN A 7 -19.20 -12.73 8.07
CA GLN A 7 -18.24 -11.65 8.30
C GLN A 7 -16.86 -12.20 8.61
N ARG A 8 -16.79 -13.26 9.40
CA ARG A 8 -15.50 -13.86 9.73
C ARG A 8 -14.82 -14.42 8.50
N ARG A 9 -15.58 -15.06 7.61
CA ARG A 9 -15.01 -15.59 6.38
C ARG A 9 -14.48 -14.48 5.49
N ILE A 10 -15.23 -13.41 5.36
CA ILE A 10 -14.79 -12.26 4.56
C ILE A 10 -13.49 -11.70 5.13
N SER A 11 -13.44 -11.54 6.43
CA SER A 11 -12.24 -11.02 7.08
C SER A 11 -11.04 -11.93 6.87
N GLU A 12 -11.22 -13.23 7.02
CA GLU A 12 -10.13 -14.17 6.84
C GLU A 12 -9.63 -14.20 5.40
N ASN A 13 -10.54 -14.13 4.44
CA ASN A 13 -10.15 -14.06 3.04
C ASN A 13 -9.39 -12.78 2.76
N THR A 14 -9.85 -11.66 3.31
CA THR A 14 -9.18 -10.38 3.11
C THR A 14 -7.77 -10.43 3.68
N LYS A 15 -7.61 -11.04 4.86
CA LYS A 15 -6.28 -11.17 5.45
C LYS A 15 -5.34 -11.99 4.58
N LYS A 16 -5.87 -13.02 3.92
CA LYS A 16 -5.05 -13.84 3.03
C LYS A 16 -4.65 -13.10 1.78
N LEU A 17 -5.56 -12.27 1.24
CA LEU A 17 -5.29 -11.53 0.01
C LEU A 17 -4.40 -10.32 0.25
N TYR A 18 -4.48 -9.74 1.45
CA TYR A 18 -3.75 -8.51 1.77
C TYR A 18 -2.97 -8.70 3.08
N PRO A 19 -1.96 -9.58 3.07
CA PRO A 19 -1.14 -9.74 4.28
C PRO A 19 -0.32 -8.48 4.55
N PRO A 20 0.16 -8.30 5.78
CA PRO A 20 1.00 -7.15 6.09
C PRO A 20 2.17 -7.05 5.11
N GLY A 21 2.46 -5.84 4.69
CA GLY A 21 3.51 -5.60 3.71
C GLY A 21 3.03 -5.50 2.28
N THR A 22 1.76 -5.82 2.01
CA THR A 22 1.21 -5.71 0.67
C THR A 22 1.15 -4.26 0.26
N ARG A 23 1.63 -3.95 -0.95
CA ARG A 23 1.54 -2.59 -1.49
C ARG A 23 0.24 -2.43 -2.26
N ILE A 24 -0.46 -1.34 -2.00
CA ILE A 24 -1.73 -1.05 -2.66
C ILE A 24 -1.74 0.38 -3.14
N GLU A 25 -2.65 0.66 -4.06
CA GLU A 25 -2.87 2.01 -4.58
C GLU A 25 -4.36 2.31 -4.52
N LEU A 26 -4.71 3.48 -4.01
CA LEU A 26 -6.10 3.88 -3.89
C LEU A 26 -6.63 4.37 -5.23
N ILE A 27 -7.80 3.86 -5.62
CA ILE A 27 -8.48 4.30 -6.83
C ILE A 27 -9.55 5.32 -6.46
N SER A 28 -10.40 5.00 -5.49
CA SER A 28 -11.40 5.95 -5.00
C SER A 28 -11.86 5.50 -3.63
N MET A 29 -12.37 6.45 -2.85
CA MET A 29 -12.81 6.16 -1.50
C MET A 29 -14.07 6.95 -1.22
N LYS A 30 -14.96 6.36 -0.42
CA LYS A 30 -16.26 6.96 -0.15
C LYS A 30 -16.23 7.99 0.96
N GLU A 31 -15.11 8.16 1.63
CA GLU A 31 -15.00 9.15 2.69
C GLU A 31 -15.33 10.54 2.12
N PRO A 32 -16.37 11.21 2.63
CA PRO A 32 -16.83 12.45 1.99
C PRO A 32 -16.10 13.70 2.45
N TYR A 33 -15.40 13.66 3.58
CA TYR A 33 -14.84 14.89 4.14
C TYR A 33 -13.36 15.04 3.90
N ALA A 34 -12.60 13.98 4.08
CA ALA A 34 -11.15 14.06 3.97
C ALA A 34 -10.60 12.77 3.38
N PRO A 35 -10.95 12.46 2.14
CA PRO A 35 -10.48 11.21 1.55
C PRO A 35 -8.98 11.27 1.29
N VAL A 36 -8.36 10.09 1.27
CA VAL A 36 -7.00 9.96 0.77
C VAL A 36 -7.06 10.22 -0.73
N PRO A 37 -6.13 11.01 -1.28
CA PRO A 37 -6.19 11.31 -2.72
C PRO A 37 -6.05 10.06 -3.58
N THR A 38 -6.76 10.07 -4.71
CA THR A 38 -6.64 9.01 -5.70
C THR A 38 -5.20 8.87 -6.14
N GLY A 39 -4.73 7.63 -6.28
CA GLY A 39 -3.38 7.36 -6.71
C GLY A 39 -2.39 7.25 -5.57
N THR A 40 -2.81 7.54 -4.34
CA THR A 40 -1.92 7.39 -3.18
C THR A 40 -1.64 5.92 -2.97
N ARG A 41 -0.39 5.58 -2.72
CA ARG A 41 0.03 4.22 -2.44
C ARG A 41 0.28 4.05 -0.95
N GLY A 42 0.18 2.82 -0.51
CA GLY A 42 0.39 2.52 0.90
C GLY A 42 0.76 1.07 1.10
N THR A 43 1.16 0.75 2.32
CA THR A 43 1.56 -0.60 2.71
C THR A 43 0.59 -1.11 3.77
N VAL A 44 0.01 -2.27 3.52
CA VAL A 44 -0.95 -2.86 4.48
C VAL A 44 -0.23 -3.18 5.77
N LYS A 45 -0.81 -2.73 6.88
CA LYS A 45 -0.28 -3.02 8.21
C LYS A 45 -1.06 -4.17 8.86
N PHE A 46 -2.37 -4.14 8.76
CA PHE A 46 -3.20 -5.20 9.32
C PHE A 46 -4.60 -5.09 8.74
N VAL A 47 -5.40 -6.12 9.00
CA VAL A 47 -6.81 -6.17 8.59
C VAL A 47 -7.62 -6.43 9.84
N TYR A 48 -8.64 -5.59 10.07
CA TYR A 48 -9.53 -5.76 11.21
C TYR A 48 -10.47 -6.95 11.01
N SER A 49 -11.08 -7.37 12.12
CA SER A 49 -11.96 -8.54 12.12
C SER A 49 -13.18 -8.37 11.22
N MET A 50 -13.52 -7.13 10.85
CA MET A 50 -14.63 -6.88 9.93
C MET A 50 -14.17 -6.74 8.49
N GLY A 51 -12.90 -6.97 8.21
CA GLY A 51 -12.41 -6.93 6.84
C GLY A 51 -11.89 -5.59 6.39
N THR A 52 -11.92 -4.58 7.25
CA THR A 52 -11.33 -3.28 6.91
C THR A 52 -9.82 -3.39 6.88
N ILE A 53 -9.23 -2.93 5.79
CA ILE A 53 -7.77 -2.96 5.60
C ILE A 53 -7.21 -1.64 6.11
N PHE A 54 -6.18 -1.72 6.95
CA PHE A 54 -5.51 -0.53 7.46
C PHE A 54 -4.10 -0.45 6.90
N PRO A 55 -3.92 0.39 5.87
CA PRO A 55 -2.58 0.62 5.33
C PRO A 55 -1.93 1.80 6.03
N GLU A 56 -0.63 1.85 5.91
CA GLU A 56 0.11 3.07 6.18
C GLU A 56 0.31 3.74 4.82
N TRP A 57 -0.40 4.83 4.59
CA TRP A 57 -0.32 5.54 3.31
C TRP A 57 1.00 6.30 3.22
N ASP A 58 1.55 6.35 2.03
CA ASP A 58 2.86 6.99 1.83
C ASP A 58 2.83 8.47 2.15
N ASN A 59 1.64 9.08 2.13
CA ASN A 59 1.51 10.51 2.48
C ASN A 59 1.21 10.70 3.97
N SER A 60 1.42 9.68 4.78
CA SER A 60 1.24 9.71 6.24
C SER A 60 -0.21 9.77 6.69
N ARG A 61 -1.17 9.61 5.79
CA ARG A 61 -2.57 9.52 6.20
C ARG A 61 -2.82 8.15 6.84
N SER A 62 -3.78 8.09 7.73
CA SER A 62 -4.10 6.85 8.42
C SER A 62 -5.60 6.60 8.35
N LEU A 63 -6.06 6.14 7.20
CA LEU A 63 -7.47 5.91 6.94
C LEU A 63 -7.62 4.54 6.31
N GLY A 64 -8.51 3.72 6.87
CA GLY A 64 -8.72 2.37 6.36
C GLY A 64 -9.50 2.34 5.07
N VAL A 65 -9.42 1.23 4.35
CA VAL A 65 -10.24 1.01 3.16
C VAL A 65 -11.11 -0.21 3.39
N VAL A 66 -12.34 -0.13 2.89
CA VAL A 66 -13.35 -1.17 3.08
C VAL A 66 -13.59 -1.82 1.72
N PRO A 67 -13.21 -3.10 1.57
CA PRO A 67 -13.47 -3.80 0.30
C PRO A 67 -14.97 -3.77 0.00
N GLY A 68 -15.29 -3.45 -1.25
CA GLY A 68 -16.68 -3.34 -1.68
C GLY A 68 -17.24 -1.95 -1.58
N GLU A 69 -16.68 -1.09 -0.74
CA GLU A 69 -17.08 0.32 -0.65
C GLU A 69 -16.03 1.24 -1.26
N ASP A 70 -14.78 0.99 -0.95
CA ASP A 70 -13.68 1.76 -1.50
C ASP A 70 -13.02 0.95 -2.59
N SER A 71 -12.44 1.64 -3.57
CA SER A 71 -11.77 0.98 -4.70
C SER A 71 -10.27 1.15 -4.55
N PHE A 72 -9.56 0.04 -4.63
CA PHE A 72 -8.11 0.03 -4.52
C PHE A 72 -7.60 -1.23 -5.21
N ARG A 73 -6.29 -1.28 -5.45
CA ARG A 73 -5.70 -2.43 -6.12
C ARG A 73 -4.33 -2.71 -5.54
N LYS A 74 -3.87 -3.95 -5.69
CA LYS A 74 -2.50 -4.28 -5.35
C LYS A 74 -1.58 -3.75 -6.43
N LEU A 75 -0.38 -3.36 -6.05
CA LEU A 75 0.65 -3.05 -7.02
C LEU A 75 1.14 -4.34 -7.65
N THR A 76 1.53 -4.25 -8.90
CA THR A 76 2.19 -5.37 -9.57
C THR A 76 3.63 -5.48 -9.08
N GLN A 77 4.22 -6.65 -9.30
CA GLN A 77 5.62 -6.84 -8.95
C GLN A 77 6.51 -5.85 -9.68
N GLU A 78 6.20 -5.55 -10.91
CA GLU A 78 6.94 -4.60 -11.70
C GLU A 78 6.88 -3.20 -11.10
N GLU A 79 5.70 -2.80 -10.63
CA GLU A 79 5.55 -1.50 -9.99
C GLU A 79 6.36 -1.42 -8.70
N ILE A 80 6.36 -2.49 -7.93
CA ILE A 80 7.13 -2.53 -6.69
C ILE A 80 8.62 -2.43 -6.98
N GLU A 81 9.10 -3.13 -7.99
CA GLU A 81 10.50 -3.07 -8.37
C GLU A 81 10.88 -1.69 -8.85
N THR A 82 10.00 -1.04 -9.59
CA THR A 82 10.25 0.33 -10.05
C THR A 82 10.38 1.29 -8.88
N GLU A 83 9.54 1.15 -7.87
CA GLU A 83 9.65 1.97 -6.66
C GLU A 83 11.01 1.78 -6.00
N ASN A 84 11.43 0.53 -5.87
CA ASN A 84 12.70 0.23 -5.21
C ASN A 84 13.89 0.77 -6.00
N GLN A 85 13.83 0.68 -7.31
CA GLN A 85 14.91 1.21 -8.16
C GLN A 85 15.01 2.72 -8.05
N SER A 86 13.88 3.41 -7.98
CA SER A 86 13.91 4.86 -7.81
C SER A 86 14.58 5.25 -6.51
N GLU A 87 14.31 4.54 -5.44
CA GLU A 87 14.94 4.82 -4.16
C GLU A 87 16.44 4.56 -4.23
N SER A 88 16.83 3.47 -4.88
CA SER A 88 18.25 3.15 -5.02
C SER A 88 18.97 4.23 -5.80
N GLN A 89 18.35 4.75 -6.84
CA GLN A 89 18.99 5.79 -7.66
C GLN A 89 19.20 7.07 -6.85
N VAL A 90 18.25 7.42 -6.02
CA VAL A 90 18.40 8.59 -5.16
C VAL A 90 19.59 8.41 -4.23
N ASP A 91 19.71 7.24 -3.64
CA ASP A 91 20.82 6.97 -2.74
C ASP A 91 22.17 7.03 -3.46
N ASP A 92 22.23 6.56 -4.69
CA ASP A 92 23.48 6.55 -5.46
C ASP A 92 23.96 7.94 -5.79
N GLU A 93 23.09 8.88 -5.90
CA GLU A 93 23.46 10.23 -6.24
C GLU A 93 24.24 10.92 -5.14
N VAL A 94 24.25 10.33 -4.05
CA VAL A 94 25.03 10.88 -2.98
C VAL A 94 26.50 10.71 -3.24
N PRO A 95 27.47 10.73 -4.02
CA PRO A 95 28.70 10.68 -4.25
C PRO A 95 29.61 10.97 -4.69
N ASP A 96 29.62 10.48 -5.42
CA ASP A 96 30.12 10.34 -6.37
C ASP A 96 30.73 10.51 -6.58
N GLU A 97 31.10 10.23 -6.50
CA GLU A 97 31.32 10.06 -7.29
C GLU A 97 31.61 10.19 -7.26
N ASN A 98 32.35 10.22 -7.00
CA ASN A 98 32.36 10.16 -7.50
C ASN A 98 32.54 10.11 -7.38
N SER A 99 33.22 10.09 -7.00
CA SER A 99 33.11 9.75 -7.46
C SER A 99 33.15 9.58 -7.67
N GLY A 100 33.97 9.84 -7.53
CA GLY A 100 33.74 9.20 -8.25
C GLY A 100 33.91 9.11 -8.30
N ILE A 101 34.16 9.01 -8.17
CA ILE A 101 33.94 8.66 -8.75
C ILE A 101 33.89 8.45 -8.84
N THR A 102 34.49 8.29 -8.68
CA THR A 102 34.11 7.84 -9.28
C THR A 102 34.02 7.57 -9.36
N MET A 103 34.25 7.25 -8.98
CA MET A 103 33.93 6.81 -9.51
C MET A 103 33.74 6.55 -9.59
N ARG A 104 34.24 6.39 -9.34
CA ARG A 104 34.03 6.01 -9.96
C ARG A 104 33.84 5.70 -10.03
N MET A 105 34.36 5.64 -9.76
CA MET A 105 34.03 5.22 -10.25
C MET A 105 33.88 5.15 -10.42
#